data_59f63666f6e67ea48f1a9772cea78a92
#
_entry.id   59f63666f6e67ea48f1a9772cea78a92
#
_cell.length_a   1.000
_cell.length_b   1.000
_cell.length_c   1.000
_cell.angle_alpha   90.00
_cell.angle_beta   90.00
_cell.angle_gamma   90.00
#
_symmetry.space_group_name_H-M   'P 1'
#
loop_
_entity.id
_entity.type
_entity.pdbx_description
1 polymer ?
#
loop_
_entity_poly.entity_id
_entity_poly.type
_entity_poly.pdbx_seq_one_letter_code
_entity_poly.pdbx_strand_id
1 'polypeptide(L)'
;SVYFGGLPFMVNDVSDLIVSDIVWLLPIVFIVIALILYISFRSLRGLLMPLLTAGIAVIWTVGIIVTAGHELTIILNIVPVILLAVGSAYTIHVINSFNLFRTGDFNQTIIKALGYVIIPVILAALTTAVGFVSFVLGAYLTMIKDFGVFTAIGVIVSLILAIFFVPALSSVFSKKDSKVVKDIPEKKTILSHFILLPLSNLIFKHPKYIFSIWGTFMVISIVGLFLIKTSTNMADY
;
A
#
# COMPACT_ATOMS: atom_id res chain seq x y z
N SER A 1 9.00 29.53 32.64
CA SER A 1 9.21 28.98 31.30
C SER A 1 9.26 30.15 30.31
N VAL A 2 10.39 30.32 29.65
CA VAL A 2 10.58 31.33 28.61
C VAL A 2 10.19 30.69 27.31
N TYR A 3 9.14 31.21 26.68
CA TYR A 3 8.73 30.76 25.33
C TYR A 3 9.48 31.60 24.30
N PHE A 4 10.34 30.95 23.53
CA PHE A 4 10.97 31.55 22.38
C PHE A 4 10.04 31.33 21.18
N GLY A 5 9.62 32.42 20.53
CA GLY A 5 8.78 32.37 19.31
C GLY A 5 9.54 33.03 18.15
N GLY A 6 9.31 32.52 16.94
CA GLY A 6 9.84 33.06 15.70
C GLY A 6 10.10 32.00 14.64
N LEU A 7 10.17 32.41 13.37
CA LEU A 7 10.39 31.52 12.23
C LEU A 7 11.53 30.49 12.41
N PRO A 8 12.72 30.83 12.97
CA PRO A 8 13.77 29.85 13.14
C PRO A 8 13.42 28.71 14.11
N PHE A 9 12.66 29.01 15.17
CA PHE A 9 12.20 28.00 16.12
C PHE A 9 11.15 27.08 15.52
N MET A 10 10.20 27.64 14.76
CA MET A 10 9.18 26.85 14.06
C MET A 10 9.81 25.91 13.04
N VAL A 11 10.84 26.34 12.31
CA VAL A 11 11.54 25.47 11.34
C VAL A 11 12.27 24.34 12.05
N ASN A 12 12.89 24.61 13.21
CA ASN A 12 13.57 23.58 13.98
C ASN A 12 12.59 22.56 14.58
N ASP A 13 11.49 23.05 15.18
CA ASP A 13 10.44 22.19 15.73
C ASP A 13 9.81 21.30 14.66
N VAL A 14 9.55 21.85 13.46
CA VAL A 14 9.04 21.07 12.32
C VAL A 14 10.07 20.02 11.88
N SER A 15 11.35 20.35 11.82
CA SER A 15 12.40 19.38 11.48
C SER A 15 12.48 18.24 12.50
N ASP A 16 12.39 18.55 13.78
CA ASP A 16 12.41 17.56 14.86
C ASP A 16 11.17 16.64 14.79
N LEU A 17 10.00 17.18 14.47
CA LEU A 17 8.79 16.40 14.24
C LEU A 17 8.94 15.44 13.04
N ILE A 18 9.48 15.92 11.92
CA ILE A 18 9.72 15.08 10.72
C ILE A 18 10.67 13.92 11.07
N VAL A 19 11.76 14.20 11.76
CA VAL A 19 12.72 13.17 12.18
C VAL A 19 12.08 12.20 13.17
N SER A 20 11.31 12.68 14.12
CA SER A 20 10.58 11.86 15.08
C SER A 20 9.59 10.93 14.38
N ASP A 21 8.84 11.43 13.41
CA ASP A 21 7.89 10.63 12.63
C ASP A 21 8.59 9.51 11.84
N ILE A 22 9.70 9.81 11.19
CA ILE A 22 10.49 8.80 10.46
C ILE A 22 10.99 7.72 11.42
N VAL A 23 11.52 8.10 12.57
CA VAL A 23 12.13 7.18 13.54
C VAL A 23 11.09 6.30 14.24
N TRP A 24 9.89 6.83 14.53
CA TRP A 24 8.87 6.10 15.27
C TRP A 24 7.76 5.52 14.39
N LEU A 25 7.23 6.31 13.47
CA LEU A 25 6.05 5.93 12.69
C LEU A 25 6.40 4.88 11.62
N LEU A 26 7.54 5.04 10.94
CA LEU A 26 7.94 4.12 9.89
C LEU A 26 8.21 2.69 10.41
N PRO A 27 8.95 2.47 11.52
CA PRO A 27 9.09 1.14 12.12
C PRO A 27 7.76 0.56 12.61
N ILE A 28 6.88 1.37 13.20
CA ILE A 28 5.57 0.91 13.66
C ILE A 28 4.75 0.40 12.47
N VAL A 29 4.67 1.17 11.39
CA VAL A 29 3.95 0.76 10.16
C VAL A 29 4.58 -0.50 9.58
N PHE A 30 5.91 -0.58 9.53
CA PHE A 30 6.62 -1.77 9.07
C PHE A 30 6.27 -3.02 9.89
N ILE A 31 6.24 -2.90 11.23
CA ILE A 31 5.87 -4.00 12.14
C ILE A 31 4.41 -4.40 11.93
N VAL A 32 3.49 -3.44 11.81
CA VAL A 32 2.07 -3.72 11.58
C VAL A 32 1.86 -4.45 10.25
N ILE A 33 2.49 -3.98 9.17
CA ILE A 33 2.44 -4.66 7.86
C ILE A 33 3.06 -6.06 7.97
N ALA A 34 4.21 -6.20 8.64
CA ALA A 34 4.85 -7.49 8.87
C ALA A 34 3.94 -8.47 9.62
N LEU A 35 3.25 -8.00 10.65
CA LEU A 35 2.32 -8.81 11.43
C LEU A 35 1.14 -9.30 10.56
N ILE A 36 0.53 -8.39 9.80
CA ILE A 36 -0.57 -8.72 8.89
C ILE A 36 -0.13 -9.75 7.84
N LEU A 37 1.05 -9.54 7.24
CA LEU A 37 1.62 -10.46 6.25
C LEU A 37 1.93 -11.84 6.86
N TYR A 38 2.50 -11.86 8.07
CA TYR A 38 2.80 -13.10 8.77
C TYR A 38 1.53 -13.90 9.07
N ILE A 39 0.48 -13.25 9.57
CA ILE A 39 -0.81 -13.89 9.84
C ILE A 39 -1.45 -14.42 8.55
N SER A 40 -1.35 -13.65 7.46
CA SER A 40 -1.94 -13.97 6.15
C SER A 40 -1.24 -15.14 5.48
N PHE A 41 0.07 -15.09 5.35
CA PHE A 41 0.83 -16.08 4.59
C PHE A 41 1.37 -17.24 5.43
N ARG A 42 1.52 -17.05 6.74
CA ARG A 42 2.10 -18.04 7.66
C ARG A 42 3.42 -18.66 7.16
N SER A 43 4.18 -17.89 6.41
CA SER A 43 5.46 -18.29 5.85
C SER A 43 6.43 -17.12 5.82
N LEU A 44 7.70 -17.39 6.14
CA LEU A 44 8.75 -16.35 6.10
C LEU A 44 8.94 -15.77 4.69
N ARG A 45 8.74 -16.57 3.64
CA ARG A 45 8.84 -16.09 2.26
C ARG A 45 7.71 -15.11 1.91
N GLY A 46 6.49 -15.46 2.29
CA GLY A 46 5.33 -14.58 2.11
C GLY A 46 5.38 -13.29 2.92
N LEU A 47 6.19 -13.27 3.99
CA LEU A 47 6.47 -12.09 4.80
C LEU A 47 7.60 -11.25 4.19
N LEU A 48 8.76 -11.88 3.92
CA LEU A 48 9.98 -11.16 3.56
C LEU A 48 9.92 -10.55 2.15
N MET A 49 9.32 -11.26 1.18
CA MET A 49 9.28 -10.76 -0.19
C MET A 49 8.52 -9.43 -0.33
N PRO A 50 7.28 -9.27 0.19
CA PRO A 50 6.60 -7.98 0.12
C PRO A 50 7.31 -6.86 0.89
N LEU A 51 7.87 -7.18 2.06
CA LEU A 51 8.58 -6.19 2.87
C LEU A 51 9.87 -5.71 2.21
N LEU A 52 10.66 -6.61 1.64
CA LEU A 52 11.88 -6.27 0.89
C LEU A 52 11.55 -5.42 -0.34
N THR A 53 10.55 -5.84 -1.12
CA THR A 53 10.13 -5.12 -2.32
C THR A 53 9.65 -3.70 -1.99
N ALA A 54 8.79 -3.58 -0.99
CA ALA A 54 8.29 -2.29 -0.54
C ALA A 54 9.39 -1.43 0.09
N GLY A 55 10.28 -2.02 0.88
CA GLY A 55 11.44 -1.33 1.45
C GLY A 55 12.38 -0.77 0.38
N ILE A 56 12.69 -1.55 -0.66
CA ILE A 56 13.48 -1.08 -1.81
C ILE A 56 12.77 0.06 -2.54
N ALA A 57 11.46 -0.05 -2.75
CA ALA A 57 10.67 1.02 -3.36
C ALA A 57 10.74 2.33 -2.57
N VAL A 58 10.64 2.25 -1.25
CA VAL A 58 10.80 3.41 -0.35
C VAL A 58 12.19 4.03 -0.49
N ILE A 59 13.24 3.21 -0.38
CA ILE A 59 14.64 3.68 -0.47
C ILE A 59 14.89 4.36 -1.82
N TRP A 60 14.43 3.76 -2.93
CA TRP A 60 14.60 4.34 -4.26
C TRP A 60 13.83 5.65 -4.41
N THR A 61 12.59 5.71 -3.92
CA THR A 61 11.77 6.92 -4.03
C THR A 61 12.33 8.06 -3.18
N VAL A 62 12.74 7.79 -1.95
CA VAL A 62 13.40 8.79 -1.10
C VAL A 62 14.72 9.24 -1.73
N GLY A 63 15.49 8.32 -2.30
CA GLY A 63 16.68 8.64 -3.06
C GLY A 63 16.40 9.57 -4.26
N ILE A 64 15.30 9.34 -4.98
CA ILE A 64 14.88 10.22 -6.10
C ILE A 64 14.48 11.61 -5.57
N ILE A 65 13.74 11.71 -4.47
CA ILE A 65 13.36 12.99 -3.86
C ILE A 65 14.61 13.82 -3.54
N VAL A 66 15.56 13.22 -2.83
CA VAL A 66 16.80 13.90 -2.41
C VAL A 66 17.68 14.28 -3.60
N THR A 67 17.84 13.38 -4.58
CA THR A 67 18.66 13.69 -5.78
C THR A 67 18.02 14.72 -6.70
N ALA A 68 16.69 14.86 -6.66
CA ALA A 68 15.97 15.92 -7.35
C ALA A 68 16.10 17.30 -6.66
N GLY A 69 16.76 17.36 -5.50
CA GLY A 69 16.99 18.60 -4.75
C GLY A 69 15.80 19.05 -3.90
N HIS A 70 14.82 18.16 -3.65
CA HIS A 70 13.68 18.44 -2.79
C HIS A 70 13.99 18.07 -1.33
N GLU A 71 13.60 18.94 -0.40
CA GLU A 71 13.68 18.67 1.03
C GLU A 71 12.50 17.80 1.49
N LEU A 72 12.72 16.99 2.52
CA LEU A 72 11.65 16.21 3.14
C LEU A 72 10.75 17.15 3.95
N THR A 73 9.59 17.46 3.42
CA THR A 73 8.55 18.24 4.11
C THR A 73 7.65 17.32 4.93
N ILE A 74 6.85 17.88 5.84
CA ILE A 74 5.86 17.13 6.64
C ILE A 74 4.98 16.24 5.75
N ILE A 75 4.55 16.76 4.59
CA ILE A 75 3.68 16.03 3.66
C ILE A 75 4.46 14.94 2.92
N LEU A 76 5.71 15.21 2.48
CA LEU A 76 6.56 14.21 1.82
C LEU A 76 6.95 13.08 2.76
N ASN A 77 6.98 13.32 4.06
CA ASN A 77 7.26 12.29 5.07
C ASN A 77 6.22 11.14 5.09
N ILE A 78 5.03 11.37 4.56
CA ILE A 78 3.97 10.36 4.44
C ILE A 78 4.25 9.38 3.29
N VAL A 79 5.03 9.77 2.28
CA VAL A 79 5.30 8.96 1.08
C VAL A 79 5.86 7.57 1.41
N PRO A 80 6.88 7.41 2.27
CA PRO A 80 7.38 6.09 2.67
C PRO A 80 6.31 5.16 3.21
N VAL A 81 5.40 5.68 4.04
CA VAL A 81 4.31 4.90 4.66
C VAL A 81 3.33 4.40 3.59
N ILE A 82 2.93 5.28 2.67
CA ILE A 82 2.05 4.92 1.55
C ILE A 82 2.71 3.85 0.67
N LEU A 83 3.99 4.01 0.36
CA LEU A 83 4.71 3.08 -0.51
C LEU A 83 4.92 1.72 0.15
N LEU A 84 5.13 1.64 1.47
CA LEU A 84 5.16 0.37 2.20
C LEU A 84 3.83 -0.37 2.05
N ALA A 85 2.71 0.32 2.18
CA ALA A 85 1.38 -0.29 2.06
C ALA A 85 1.08 -0.69 0.60
N VAL A 86 1.25 0.22 -0.36
CA VAL A 86 0.93 -0.01 -1.77
C VAL A 86 1.89 -1.02 -2.41
N GLY A 87 3.19 -0.88 -2.17
CA GLY A 87 4.22 -1.78 -2.70
C GLY A 87 4.08 -3.20 -2.18
N SER A 88 3.75 -3.36 -0.87
CA SER A 88 3.46 -4.68 -0.33
C SER A 88 2.20 -5.30 -0.96
N ALA A 89 1.15 -4.51 -1.21
CA ALA A 89 -0.08 -4.98 -1.84
C ALA A 89 0.16 -5.54 -3.26
N TYR A 90 0.93 -4.83 -4.11
CA TYR A 90 1.27 -5.34 -5.44
C TYR A 90 2.05 -6.66 -5.37
N THR A 91 3.02 -6.73 -4.47
CA THR A 91 3.80 -7.95 -4.26
C THR A 91 2.95 -9.12 -3.78
N ILE A 92 1.98 -8.87 -2.89
CA ILE A 92 1.02 -9.87 -2.42
C ILE A 92 0.24 -10.47 -3.59
N HIS A 93 -0.27 -9.64 -4.51
CA HIS A 93 -1.00 -10.11 -5.68
C HIS A 93 -0.13 -11.01 -6.56
N VAL A 94 1.12 -10.63 -6.81
CA VAL A 94 2.07 -11.44 -7.59
C VAL A 94 2.36 -12.77 -6.90
N ILE A 95 2.65 -12.78 -5.60
CA ILE A 95 2.93 -14.01 -4.84
C ILE A 95 1.70 -14.93 -4.79
N ASN A 96 0.51 -14.39 -4.58
CA ASN A 96 -0.72 -15.16 -4.59
C ASN A 96 -0.96 -15.82 -5.94
N SER A 97 -0.67 -15.12 -7.04
CA SER A 97 -0.76 -15.68 -8.39
C SER A 97 0.24 -16.85 -8.57
N PHE A 98 1.47 -16.75 -8.06
CA PHE A 98 2.42 -17.86 -8.07
C PHE A 98 1.92 -19.09 -7.30
N ASN A 99 1.26 -18.87 -6.18
CA ASN A 99 0.66 -19.96 -5.41
C ASN A 99 -0.51 -20.61 -6.14
N LEU A 100 -1.32 -19.82 -6.86
CA LEU A 100 -2.47 -20.29 -7.61
C LEU A 100 -2.09 -21.15 -8.82
N PHE A 101 -1.05 -20.73 -9.56
CA PHE A 101 -0.61 -21.40 -10.80
C PHE A 101 0.63 -22.28 -10.61
N ARG A 102 0.89 -22.76 -9.39
CA ARG A 102 2.06 -23.56 -9.08
C ARG A 102 2.04 -24.88 -9.87
N THR A 103 2.92 -24.99 -10.85
CA THR A 103 3.20 -26.20 -11.63
C THR A 103 4.55 -26.80 -11.22
N GLY A 104 4.85 -28.05 -11.61
CA GLY A 104 6.16 -28.65 -11.35
C GLY A 104 7.32 -27.92 -12.03
N ASP A 105 7.02 -27.16 -13.11
CA ASP A 105 8.00 -26.33 -13.80
C ASP A 105 7.83 -24.86 -13.37
N PHE A 106 8.93 -24.31 -12.83
CA PHE A 106 8.95 -22.93 -12.33
C PHE A 106 8.73 -21.90 -13.44
N ASN A 107 9.30 -22.12 -14.63
CA ASN A 107 9.14 -21.18 -15.75
C ASN A 107 7.68 -21.08 -16.21
N GLN A 108 6.99 -22.22 -16.32
CA GLN A 108 5.57 -22.24 -16.64
C GLN A 108 4.73 -21.60 -15.54
N THR A 109 5.10 -21.77 -14.28
CA THR A 109 4.44 -21.11 -13.16
C THR A 109 4.53 -19.58 -13.28
N ILE A 110 5.72 -19.04 -13.56
CA ILE A 110 5.91 -17.59 -13.74
C ILE A 110 5.06 -17.06 -14.91
N ILE A 111 5.14 -17.71 -16.09
CA ILE A 111 4.44 -17.26 -17.28
C ILE A 111 2.93 -17.21 -17.05
N LYS A 112 2.36 -18.26 -16.48
CA LYS A 112 0.91 -18.33 -16.19
C LYS A 112 0.48 -17.33 -15.12
N ALA A 113 1.25 -17.24 -14.05
CA ALA A 113 0.97 -16.37 -12.91
C ALA A 113 1.07 -14.88 -13.30
N LEU A 114 2.14 -14.49 -13.99
CA LEU A 114 2.28 -13.12 -14.49
C LEU A 114 1.24 -12.79 -15.53
N GLY A 115 0.96 -13.70 -16.49
CA GLY A 115 -0.08 -13.49 -17.48
C GLY A 115 -1.46 -13.23 -16.86
N TYR A 116 -1.74 -13.81 -15.70
CA TYR A 116 -3.00 -13.60 -14.98
C TYR A 116 -3.03 -12.28 -14.20
N VAL A 117 -1.93 -11.92 -13.51
CA VAL A 117 -1.93 -10.84 -12.52
C VAL A 117 -1.42 -9.50 -13.06
N ILE A 118 -0.68 -9.50 -14.19
CA ILE A 118 0.01 -8.29 -14.67
C ILE A 118 -0.97 -7.17 -15.04
N ILE A 119 -2.06 -7.48 -15.75
CA ILE A 119 -3.04 -6.47 -16.17
C ILE A 119 -3.75 -5.84 -14.96
N PRO A 120 -4.34 -6.60 -14.03
CA PRO A 120 -4.94 -6.02 -12.82
C PRO A 120 -3.97 -5.16 -11.99
N VAL A 121 -2.73 -5.60 -11.83
CA VAL A 121 -1.74 -4.86 -11.02
C VAL A 121 -1.29 -3.59 -11.73
N ILE A 122 -1.07 -3.62 -13.06
CA ILE A 122 -0.76 -2.42 -13.84
C ILE A 122 -1.92 -1.41 -13.77
N LEU A 123 -3.16 -1.85 -13.96
CA LEU A 123 -4.31 -0.96 -13.89
C LEU A 123 -4.47 -0.35 -12.50
N ALA A 124 -4.30 -1.14 -11.43
CA ALA A 124 -4.33 -0.62 -10.07
C ALA A 124 -3.22 0.41 -9.81
N ALA A 125 -2.00 0.15 -10.29
CA ALA A 125 -0.89 1.08 -10.14
C ALA A 125 -1.10 2.37 -10.95
N LEU A 126 -1.58 2.27 -12.18
CA LEU A 126 -1.86 3.43 -13.03
C LEU A 126 -2.96 4.30 -12.43
N THR A 127 -4.08 3.70 -11.98
CA THR A 127 -5.16 4.48 -11.35
C THR A 127 -4.69 5.16 -10.09
N THR A 128 -3.85 4.50 -9.27
CA THR A 128 -3.25 5.09 -8.08
C THR A 128 -2.30 6.23 -8.43
N ALA A 129 -1.41 6.02 -9.41
CA ALA A 129 -0.45 7.04 -9.86
C ALA A 129 -1.18 8.26 -10.44
N VAL A 130 -2.19 8.07 -11.29
CA VAL A 130 -3.02 9.17 -11.85
C VAL A 130 -3.74 9.90 -10.73
N GLY A 131 -4.25 9.19 -9.71
CA GLY A 131 -4.84 9.80 -8.53
C GLY A 131 -3.87 10.75 -7.81
N PHE A 132 -2.60 10.34 -7.61
CA PHE A 132 -1.59 11.21 -7.02
C PHE A 132 -1.17 12.35 -7.94
N VAL A 133 -1.01 12.11 -9.24
CA VAL A 133 -0.71 13.17 -10.22
C VAL A 133 -1.80 14.25 -10.25
N SER A 134 -3.04 13.92 -9.95
CA SER A 134 -4.13 14.90 -9.92
C SER A 134 -3.89 16.04 -8.92
N PHE A 135 -3.10 15.80 -7.86
CA PHE A 135 -2.69 16.85 -6.92
C PHE A 135 -1.84 17.95 -7.58
N VAL A 136 -1.07 17.60 -8.62
CA VAL A 136 -0.27 18.58 -9.38
C VAL A 136 -1.16 19.61 -10.07
N LEU A 137 -2.33 19.19 -10.54
CA LEU A 137 -3.28 20.03 -11.25
C LEU A 137 -4.21 20.80 -10.29
N GLY A 138 -4.58 20.17 -9.16
CA GLY A 138 -5.60 20.70 -8.25
C GLY A 138 -5.04 21.47 -7.04
N ALA A 139 -3.78 21.27 -6.66
CA ALA A 139 -3.24 21.90 -5.46
C ALA A 139 -2.62 23.27 -5.73
N TYR A 140 -2.80 24.19 -4.80
CA TYR A 140 -2.13 25.50 -4.82
C TYR A 140 -0.76 25.45 -4.14
N LEU A 141 -0.61 24.62 -3.12
CA LEU A 141 0.62 24.49 -2.33
C LEU A 141 1.63 23.57 -3.04
N THR A 142 2.86 24.04 -3.19
CA THR A 142 3.97 23.28 -3.80
C THR A 142 4.22 21.95 -3.07
N MET A 143 4.15 21.94 -1.74
CA MET A 143 4.33 20.71 -0.94
C MET A 143 3.35 19.61 -1.33
N ILE A 144 2.09 19.95 -1.69
CA ILE A 144 1.09 18.98 -2.12
C ILE A 144 1.37 18.51 -3.55
N LYS A 145 1.86 19.39 -4.43
CA LYS A 145 2.27 19.01 -5.79
C LYS A 145 3.45 18.03 -5.74
N ASP A 146 4.47 18.34 -4.96
CA ASP A 146 5.64 17.49 -4.78
C ASP A 146 5.25 16.11 -4.21
N PHE A 147 4.39 16.09 -3.20
CA PHE A 147 3.81 14.87 -2.67
C PHE A 147 3.12 14.04 -3.75
N GLY A 148 2.30 14.66 -4.60
CA GLY A 148 1.62 13.99 -5.70
C GLY A 148 2.59 13.38 -6.70
N VAL A 149 3.60 14.15 -7.15
CA VAL A 149 4.61 13.69 -8.11
C VAL A 149 5.41 12.53 -7.55
N PHE A 150 6.01 12.71 -6.38
CA PHE A 150 6.92 11.70 -5.82
C PHE A 150 6.20 10.44 -5.36
N THR A 151 4.95 10.56 -4.87
CA THR A 151 4.15 9.38 -4.58
C THR A 151 3.79 8.61 -5.85
N ALA A 152 3.41 9.30 -6.92
CA ALA A 152 3.14 8.67 -8.21
C ALA A 152 4.39 7.94 -8.75
N ILE A 153 5.57 8.57 -8.69
CA ILE A 153 6.84 7.95 -9.07
C ILE A 153 7.09 6.70 -8.21
N GLY A 154 6.92 6.79 -6.90
CA GLY A 154 7.09 5.68 -5.98
C GLY A 154 6.13 4.50 -6.24
N VAL A 155 4.88 4.79 -6.61
CA VAL A 155 3.91 3.78 -7.04
C VAL A 155 4.38 3.05 -8.31
N ILE A 156 4.90 3.77 -9.29
CA ILE A 156 5.44 3.15 -10.52
C ILE A 156 6.71 2.34 -10.21
N VAL A 157 7.60 2.84 -9.37
CA VAL A 157 8.76 2.07 -8.88
C VAL A 157 8.32 0.78 -8.19
N SER A 158 7.32 0.86 -7.32
CA SER A 158 6.75 -0.32 -6.63
C SER A 158 6.16 -1.33 -7.61
N LEU A 159 5.47 -0.86 -8.66
CA LEU A 159 4.96 -1.70 -9.73
C LEU A 159 6.08 -2.44 -10.47
N ILE A 160 7.12 -1.71 -10.89
CA ILE A 160 8.26 -2.29 -11.60
C ILE A 160 8.93 -3.36 -10.74
N LEU A 161 9.17 -3.07 -9.46
CA LEU A 161 9.74 -4.04 -8.53
C LEU A 161 8.82 -5.26 -8.33
N ALA A 162 7.52 -5.09 -8.23
CA ALA A 162 6.59 -6.20 -8.09
C ALA A 162 6.58 -7.11 -9.31
N ILE A 163 6.69 -6.56 -10.52
CA ILE A 163 6.66 -7.35 -11.77
C ILE A 163 8.01 -8.01 -12.08
N PHE A 164 9.13 -7.35 -11.80
CA PHE A 164 10.46 -7.85 -12.18
C PHE A 164 11.23 -8.44 -11.01
N PHE A 165 11.30 -7.74 -9.89
CA PHE A 165 12.11 -8.19 -8.74
C PHE A 165 11.49 -9.38 -8.01
N VAL A 166 10.16 -9.41 -7.83
CA VAL A 166 9.50 -10.52 -7.11
C VAL A 166 9.63 -11.86 -7.84
N PRO A 167 9.41 -11.96 -9.17
CA PRO A 167 9.68 -13.19 -9.89
C PRO A 167 11.14 -13.61 -9.84
N ALA A 168 12.07 -12.65 -10.01
CA ALA A 168 13.50 -12.93 -9.93
C ALA A 168 13.88 -13.46 -8.54
N LEU A 169 13.42 -12.83 -7.48
CA LEU A 169 13.65 -13.27 -6.10
C LEU A 169 13.02 -14.64 -5.84
N SER A 170 11.82 -14.89 -6.35
CA SER A 170 11.11 -16.17 -6.25
C SER A 170 11.91 -17.29 -6.94
N SER A 171 12.59 -17.02 -8.06
CA SER A 171 13.40 -18.00 -8.78
C SER A 171 14.61 -18.48 -7.97
N VAL A 172 15.24 -17.55 -7.24
CA VAL A 172 16.40 -17.87 -6.37
C VAL A 172 15.98 -18.78 -5.21
N PHE A 173 14.81 -18.49 -4.62
CA PHE A 173 14.32 -19.29 -3.50
C PHE A 173 13.65 -20.60 -3.91
N SER A 174 13.14 -20.73 -5.14
CA SER A 174 12.43 -21.92 -5.61
C SER A 174 13.37 -23.09 -5.98
N LYS A 175 14.61 -22.81 -6.37
CA LYS A 175 15.60 -23.85 -6.70
C LYS A 175 15.85 -24.86 -5.57
N LYS A 176 15.43 -24.56 -4.35
CA LYS A 176 15.66 -25.40 -3.16
C LYS A 176 14.48 -26.33 -2.80
N ASP A 177 13.31 -26.15 -3.40
CA ASP A 177 12.09 -26.89 -3.06
C ASP A 177 11.47 -27.56 -4.30
N SER A 178 12.13 -28.58 -4.82
CA SER A 178 11.59 -29.50 -5.87
C SER A 178 10.45 -30.42 -5.38
N LYS A 179 9.86 -30.18 -4.24
CA LYS A 179 8.69 -30.95 -3.82
C LYS A 179 7.46 -30.38 -4.50
N VAL A 180 6.99 -31.04 -5.55
CA VAL A 180 5.64 -30.92 -6.08
C VAL A 180 4.69 -30.99 -4.89
N VAL A 181 4.12 -29.87 -4.52
CA VAL A 181 3.02 -29.85 -3.55
C VAL A 181 1.82 -30.42 -4.30
N LYS A 182 1.67 -31.74 -4.22
CA LYS A 182 0.40 -32.41 -4.53
C LYS A 182 -0.62 -31.78 -3.62
N ASP A 183 -1.70 -31.29 -4.23
CA ASP A 183 -2.91 -30.82 -3.60
C ASP A 183 -2.64 -29.93 -2.37
N ILE A 184 -2.72 -28.64 -2.56
CA ILE A 184 -2.96 -27.75 -1.42
C ILE A 184 -4.32 -28.19 -0.91
N PRO A 185 -4.42 -28.92 0.22
CA PRO A 185 -5.74 -29.12 0.81
C PRO A 185 -6.30 -27.72 0.96
N GLU A 186 -7.53 -27.49 0.52
CA GLU A 186 -8.29 -26.30 0.91
C GLU A 186 -8.23 -26.28 2.45
N LYS A 187 -7.16 -25.65 2.98
CA LYS A 187 -7.12 -25.40 4.42
C LYS A 187 -8.31 -24.52 4.68
N LYS A 188 -9.38 -25.11 5.16
CA LYS A 188 -10.53 -24.42 5.73
C LYS A 188 -9.95 -23.45 6.76
N THR A 189 -9.59 -22.27 6.29
CA THR A 189 -9.09 -21.22 7.16
C THR A 189 -10.23 -20.90 8.08
N ILE A 190 -9.98 -20.78 9.38
CA ILE A 190 -10.99 -20.38 10.39
C ILE A 190 -11.78 -19.17 9.86
N LEU A 191 -11.11 -18.28 9.16
CA LEU A 191 -11.68 -17.11 8.49
C LEU A 191 -12.72 -17.49 7.40
N SER A 192 -12.51 -18.57 6.63
CA SER A 192 -13.43 -19.00 5.59
C SER A 192 -14.72 -19.55 6.18
N HIS A 193 -14.65 -20.25 7.28
CA HIS A 193 -15.81 -20.86 7.92
C HIS A 193 -16.60 -19.84 8.76
N PHE A 194 -15.92 -18.97 9.52
CA PHE A 194 -16.57 -18.01 10.40
C PHE A 194 -17.01 -16.71 9.71
N ILE A 195 -16.35 -16.29 8.65
CA ILE A 195 -16.63 -15.00 8.00
C ILE A 195 -17.17 -15.20 6.57
N LEU A 196 -16.48 -15.99 5.73
CA LEU A 196 -16.87 -16.08 4.32
C LEU A 196 -18.19 -16.83 4.09
N LEU A 197 -18.45 -17.93 4.81
CA LEU A 197 -19.70 -18.68 4.65
C LEU A 197 -20.94 -17.89 5.10
N PRO A 198 -20.98 -17.28 6.32
CA PRO A 198 -22.13 -16.47 6.71
C PRO A 198 -22.29 -15.23 5.84
N LEU A 199 -21.17 -14.58 5.43
CA LEU A 199 -21.20 -13.42 4.52
C LEU A 199 -21.74 -13.82 3.13
N SER A 200 -21.25 -14.91 2.58
CA SER A 200 -21.73 -15.47 1.31
C SER A 200 -23.23 -15.77 1.37
N ASN A 201 -23.69 -16.45 2.43
CA ASN A 201 -25.10 -16.74 2.64
C ASN A 201 -25.96 -15.46 2.75
N LEU A 202 -25.46 -14.44 3.44
CA LEU A 202 -26.13 -13.15 3.55
C LEU A 202 -26.26 -12.46 2.19
N ILE A 203 -25.18 -12.45 1.40
CA ILE A 203 -25.16 -11.84 0.06
C ILE A 203 -26.15 -12.55 -0.88
N PHE A 204 -26.15 -13.89 -0.90
CA PHE A 204 -27.00 -14.64 -1.82
C PHE A 204 -28.47 -14.70 -1.40
N LYS A 205 -28.75 -14.77 -0.08
CA LYS A 205 -30.14 -14.85 0.42
C LYS A 205 -30.85 -13.50 0.47
N HIS A 206 -30.10 -12.43 0.73
CA HIS A 206 -30.69 -11.11 1.01
C HIS A 206 -29.98 -9.95 0.28
N PRO A 207 -29.82 -9.99 -1.07
CA PRO A 207 -29.13 -8.93 -1.79
C PRO A 207 -29.79 -7.57 -1.62
N LYS A 208 -31.13 -7.52 -1.53
CA LYS A 208 -31.89 -6.27 -1.36
C LYS A 208 -31.58 -5.57 -0.05
N TYR A 209 -31.36 -6.29 1.05
CA TYR A 209 -30.98 -5.67 2.35
C TYR A 209 -29.60 -5.04 2.26
N ILE A 210 -28.65 -5.68 1.58
CA ILE A 210 -27.31 -5.14 1.38
C ILE A 210 -27.37 -3.84 0.59
N PHE A 211 -28.08 -3.82 -0.54
CA PHE A 211 -28.27 -2.61 -1.33
C PHE A 211 -28.99 -1.50 -0.53
N SER A 212 -29.99 -1.84 0.28
CA SER A 212 -30.69 -0.88 1.12
C SER A 212 -29.77 -0.24 2.17
N ILE A 213 -28.95 -1.06 2.86
CA ILE A 213 -28.00 -0.57 3.85
C ILE A 213 -26.99 0.38 3.21
N TRP A 214 -26.34 -0.04 2.12
CA TRP A 214 -25.36 0.81 1.41
C TRP A 214 -26.01 2.06 0.82
N GLY A 215 -27.21 1.96 0.27
CA GLY A 215 -28.00 3.08 -0.21
C GLY A 215 -28.30 4.10 0.89
N THR A 216 -28.67 3.64 2.07
CA THR A 216 -28.92 4.50 3.24
C THR A 216 -27.65 5.21 3.69
N PHE A 217 -26.52 4.50 3.79
CA PHE A 217 -25.21 5.11 4.09
C PHE A 217 -24.83 6.16 3.05
N MET A 218 -25.05 5.89 1.77
CA MET A 218 -24.78 6.82 0.68
C MET A 218 -25.60 8.10 0.81
N VAL A 219 -26.91 7.99 1.10
CA VAL A 219 -27.79 9.15 1.32
C VAL A 219 -27.33 9.98 2.52
N ILE A 220 -27.02 9.32 3.65
CA ILE A 220 -26.50 9.99 4.85
C ILE A 220 -25.20 10.72 4.53
N SER A 221 -24.28 10.10 3.78
CA SER A 221 -23.00 10.70 3.37
C SER A 221 -23.21 11.93 2.48
N ILE A 222 -24.14 11.85 1.53
CA ILE A 222 -24.49 12.99 0.65
C ILE A 222 -25.06 14.16 1.47
N VAL A 223 -25.99 13.87 2.40
CA VAL A 223 -26.52 14.90 3.31
C VAL A 223 -25.40 15.51 4.15
N GLY A 224 -24.47 14.67 4.65
CA GLY A 224 -23.29 15.14 5.40
C GLY A 224 -22.42 16.10 4.61
N LEU A 225 -22.25 15.91 3.29
CA LEU A 225 -21.47 16.81 2.43
C LEU A 225 -22.07 18.24 2.42
N PHE A 226 -23.39 18.36 2.43
CA PHE A 226 -24.06 19.68 2.47
C PHE A 226 -23.99 20.36 3.86
N LEU A 227 -23.64 19.62 4.90
CA LEU A 227 -23.50 20.12 6.27
C LEU A 227 -22.06 20.55 6.60
N ILE A 228 -21.09 20.31 5.71
CA ILE A 228 -19.70 20.71 5.91
C ILE A 228 -19.62 22.24 5.90
N LYS A 229 -19.26 22.81 7.04
CA LYS A 229 -18.88 24.23 7.17
C LYS A 229 -17.36 24.32 7.14
N THR A 230 -16.82 24.99 6.13
CA THR A 230 -15.40 25.35 6.09
C THR A 230 -15.22 26.65 6.91
N SER A 231 -14.71 26.57 8.13
CA SER A 231 -14.25 27.73 8.87
C SER A 231 -12.73 27.74 8.87
N THR A 232 -12.13 28.71 8.21
CA THR A 232 -10.69 29.02 8.31
C THR A 232 -10.51 30.09 9.38
N ASN A 233 -10.74 29.75 10.64
CA ASN A 233 -10.46 30.67 11.74
C ASN A 233 -9.01 30.42 12.17
N MET A 234 -8.07 31.24 11.70
CA MET A 234 -6.65 31.16 12.09
C MET A 234 -6.40 31.53 13.56
N ALA A 235 -7.44 31.87 14.32
CA ALA A 235 -7.34 32.21 15.73
C ALA A 235 -7.46 30.99 16.66
N ASP A 236 -7.77 29.82 16.15
CA ASP A 236 -7.97 28.59 16.93
C ASP A 236 -6.74 27.65 16.90
N TYR A 237 -5.57 28.12 16.37
CA TYR A 237 -4.30 27.40 16.34
C TYR A 237 -3.20 28.11 17.12
#